data_45c6dce071c8ea727c324d32d76a4462
#
_entry.id   45c6dce071c8ea727c324d32d76a4462
#
_cell.length_a   1.000
_cell.length_b   1.000
_cell.length_c   1.000
_cell.angle_alpha   90.00
_cell.angle_beta   90.00
_cell.angle_gamma   90.00
#
_symmetry.space_group_name_H-M   'P 1'
#
loop_
_entity.id
_entity.type
_entity.pdbx_description
1 polymer ?
#
loop_
_entity_poly.entity_id
_entity_poly.type
_entity_poly.pdbx_seq_one_letter_code
_entity_poly.pdbx_strand_id
1 'polypeptide(L)' 'MVEKEKYLKIALENLLKVFSEAGARTTIDVMAKLKLAAINDVSEGLINDCNSVLYERVKMLKGDATAAQFLTSIKAASG' A
#
# COMPACT_ATOMS: atom_id res chain seq x y z
N MET A 1 12.23 -9.31 -5.81
CA MET A 1 12.07 -7.85 -6.02
C MET A 1 10.94 -7.57 -7.00
N VAL A 2 10.27 -6.46 -6.82
CA VAL A 2 9.14 -6.05 -7.67
C VAL A 2 9.43 -4.64 -8.17
N GLU A 3 9.13 -4.37 -9.43
CA GLU A 3 9.24 -3.00 -9.95
C GLU A 3 8.34 -2.07 -9.15
N LYS A 4 8.83 -0.87 -8.88
CA LYS A 4 8.11 0.13 -8.09
C LYS A 4 6.70 0.38 -8.66
N GLU A 5 6.59 0.56 -9.96
CA GLU A 5 5.33 0.86 -10.61
C GLU A 5 4.34 -0.29 -10.50
N LYS A 6 4.83 -1.54 -10.59
CA LYS A 6 4.00 -2.71 -10.40
C LYS A 6 3.46 -2.79 -8.97
N TYR A 7 4.32 -2.55 -7.98
CA TYR A 7 3.89 -2.51 -6.58
C TYR A 7 2.85 -1.40 -6.35
N LEU A 8 3.10 -0.20 -6.88
CA LEU A 8 2.18 0.93 -6.72
C LEU A 8 0.82 0.64 -7.33
N LYS A 9 0.78 -0.07 -8.45
CA LYS A 9 -0.48 -0.49 -9.07
C LYS A 9 -1.24 -1.46 -8.16
N ILE A 10 -0.54 -2.46 -7.62
CA ILE A 10 -1.14 -3.42 -6.68
C ILE A 10 -1.70 -2.69 -5.45
N ALA A 11 -0.92 -1.78 -4.89
CA ALA A 11 -1.33 -1.01 -3.73
C ALA A 11 -2.56 -0.15 -4.03
N LEU A 12 -2.57 0.53 -5.17
CA LEU A 12 -3.70 1.35 -5.58
C LEU A 12 -4.97 0.51 -5.75
N GLU A 13 -4.88 -0.63 -6.43
CA GLU A 13 -6.01 -1.52 -6.63
C GLU A 13 -6.61 -1.98 -5.30
N ASN A 14 -5.77 -2.29 -4.32
CA ASN A 14 -6.23 -2.69 -3.00
C ASN A 14 -6.82 -1.52 -2.20
N LEU A 15 -6.22 -0.34 -2.30
CA LEU A 15 -6.75 0.85 -1.62
C LEU A 15 -8.10 1.29 -2.20
N LEU A 16 -8.32 1.08 -3.49
CA LEU A 16 -9.61 1.40 -4.12
C LEU A 16 -10.76 0.55 -3.62
N LYS A 17 -10.48 -0.56 -2.95
CA LYS A 17 -11.52 -1.39 -2.29
C LYS A 17 -12.03 -0.75 -1.00
N VAL A 18 -11.26 0.15 -0.39
CA VAL A 18 -11.58 0.74 0.91
C VAL A 18 -11.71 2.26 0.89
N PHE A 19 -11.11 2.93 -0.09
CA PHE A 19 -11.14 4.38 -0.23
C PHE A 19 -11.70 4.79 -1.60
N SER A 20 -12.11 6.06 -1.71
CA SER A 20 -12.38 6.68 -3.01
C SER A 20 -11.06 6.80 -3.80
N GLU A 21 -11.16 7.07 -5.09
CA GLU A 21 -9.97 7.25 -5.93
C GLU A 21 -9.06 8.36 -5.40
N ALA A 22 -9.61 9.49 -4.99
CA ALA A 22 -8.82 10.59 -4.45
C ALA A 22 -8.09 10.18 -3.17
N GLY A 23 -8.78 9.51 -2.25
CA GLY A 23 -8.18 9.03 -1.00
C GLY A 23 -7.11 7.98 -1.23
N ALA A 24 -7.35 7.05 -2.16
CA ALA A 24 -6.40 6.01 -2.52
C ALA A 24 -5.12 6.62 -3.12
N ARG A 25 -5.25 7.54 -4.05
CA ARG A 25 -4.09 8.20 -4.68
C ARG A 25 -3.30 9.04 -3.69
N THR A 26 -3.96 9.77 -2.81
CA THR A 26 -3.29 10.54 -1.76
C THR A 26 -2.48 9.62 -0.84
N THR A 27 -3.04 8.49 -0.45
CA THR A 27 -2.36 7.52 0.40
C THR A 27 -1.12 6.95 -0.30
N ILE A 28 -1.26 6.60 -1.58
CA ILE A 28 -0.14 6.12 -2.40
C ILE A 28 0.97 7.18 -2.48
N ASP A 29 0.62 8.43 -2.74
CA ASP A 29 1.61 9.51 -2.88
C ASP A 29 2.41 9.70 -1.59
N VAL A 30 1.74 9.70 -0.45
CA VAL A 30 2.41 9.84 0.86
C VAL A 30 3.36 8.67 1.08
N MET A 31 2.89 7.43 0.89
CA MET A 31 3.71 6.24 1.08
C MET A 31 4.91 6.21 0.12
N ALA A 32 4.67 6.51 -1.15
CA ALA A 32 5.73 6.50 -2.16
C ALA A 32 6.82 7.53 -1.85
N LYS A 33 6.45 8.73 -1.41
CA LYS A 33 7.41 9.75 -1.02
C LYS A 33 8.25 9.34 0.18
N LEU A 34 7.63 8.68 1.14
CA LEU A 34 8.32 8.25 2.37
C LEU A 34 9.28 7.09 2.13
N LYS A 35 8.89 6.13 1.29
CA LYS A 35 9.59 4.84 1.20
C LYS A 35 10.24 4.58 -0.16
N LEU A 36 9.71 5.12 -1.24
CA LEU A 36 10.07 4.69 -2.60
C LEU A 36 10.66 5.81 -3.47
N ALA A 37 10.89 7.00 -2.93
CA ALA A 37 11.24 8.17 -3.73
C ALA A 37 12.53 8.02 -4.55
N ALA A 38 13.52 7.30 -4.03
CA ALA A 38 14.85 7.21 -4.64
C ALA A 38 15.19 5.83 -5.22
N ILE A 39 14.19 4.97 -5.40
CA ILE A 39 14.41 3.59 -5.85
C ILE A 39 13.58 3.24 -7.08
N ASN A 40 14.01 2.22 -7.81
CA ASN A 40 13.29 1.70 -8.98
C ASN A 40 12.62 0.35 -8.69
N ASP A 41 13.23 -0.47 -7.83
CA ASP A 41 12.71 -1.78 -7.46
C ASP A 41 12.44 -1.83 -5.97
N VAL A 42 11.40 -2.56 -5.59
CA VAL A 42 10.97 -2.69 -4.19
C VAL A 42 11.37 -4.08 -3.69
N SER A 43 12.26 -4.11 -2.70
CA SER A 43 12.66 -5.36 -2.06
C SER A 43 11.53 -5.92 -1.20
N GLU A 44 11.62 -7.20 -0.85
CA GLU A 44 10.64 -7.86 0.01
C GLU A 44 10.47 -7.14 1.36
N GLY A 45 11.59 -6.77 1.98
CA GLY A 45 11.55 -6.02 3.24
C GLY A 45 10.88 -4.66 3.09
N LEU A 46 11.13 -3.98 1.99
CA LEU A 46 10.51 -2.68 1.72
C LEU A 46 9.03 -2.82 1.37
N ILE A 47 8.64 -3.89 0.70
CA ILE A 47 7.22 -4.21 0.47
C ILE A 47 6.50 -4.34 1.81
N ASN A 48 7.09 -5.06 2.76
CA ASN A 48 6.51 -5.19 4.09
C ASN A 48 6.38 -3.85 4.80
N ASP A 49 7.38 -3.00 4.70
CA ASP A 49 7.34 -1.64 5.28
C ASP A 49 6.23 -0.81 4.64
N CYS A 50 6.12 -0.83 3.33
CA CYS A 50 5.08 -0.10 2.61
C CYS A 50 3.69 -0.63 2.97
N ASN A 51 3.53 -1.93 3.02
CA ASN A 51 2.24 -2.54 3.41
C ASN A 51 1.86 -2.12 4.83
N SER A 52 2.82 -2.00 5.74
CA SER A 52 2.57 -1.53 7.11
C SER A 52 2.12 -0.08 7.14
N VAL A 53 2.73 0.78 6.34
CA VAL A 53 2.32 2.19 6.23
C VAL A 53 0.87 2.28 5.73
N LEU A 54 0.53 1.54 4.69
CA LEU A 54 -0.81 1.51 4.13
C LEU A 54 -1.82 0.93 5.14
N TYR A 55 -1.45 -0.14 5.82
CA TYR A 55 -2.28 -0.76 6.86
C TYR A 55 -2.62 0.25 7.97
N GLU A 56 -1.64 0.99 8.46
CA GLU A 56 -1.86 1.98 9.52
C GLU A 56 -2.82 3.08 9.05
N ARG A 57 -2.71 3.50 7.79
CA ARG A 57 -3.60 4.51 7.24
C ARG A 57 -5.05 3.99 7.15
N VAL A 58 -5.23 2.76 6.66
CA VAL A 58 -6.55 2.14 6.58
C VAL A 58 -7.14 1.96 7.99
N LYS A 59 -6.32 1.50 8.93
CA LYS A 59 -6.73 1.31 10.34
C LYS A 59 -7.22 2.62 10.95
N MET A 60 -6.50 3.70 10.72
CA MET A 60 -6.84 5.01 11.25
C MET A 60 -8.19 5.53 10.72
N LEU A 61 -8.47 5.27 9.45
CA LEU A 61 -9.64 5.84 8.77
C LEU A 61 -10.84 4.89 8.69
N LYS A 62 -10.61 3.58 8.70
CA LYS A 62 -11.66 2.56 8.49
C LYS A 62 -11.76 1.52 9.60
N GLY A 63 -10.83 1.53 10.56
CA GLY A 63 -10.85 0.62 11.70
C GLY A 63 -10.08 -0.68 11.47
N ASP A 64 -9.92 -1.45 12.56
CA ASP A 64 -9.07 -2.64 12.60
C ASP A 64 -9.52 -3.75 11.65
N ALA A 65 -10.81 -4.04 11.59
CA ALA A 65 -11.33 -5.14 10.78
C ALA A 65 -11.07 -4.90 9.29
N THR A 66 -11.35 -3.70 8.80
CA THR A 66 -11.12 -3.32 7.41
C THR A 66 -9.63 -3.34 7.09
N ALA A 67 -8.81 -2.82 8.01
CA ALA A 67 -7.35 -2.81 7.84
C ALA A 67 -6.78 -4.22 7.78
N ALA A 68 -7.26 -5.15 8.60
CA ALA A 68 -6.80 -6.54 8.59
C ALA A 68 -7.14 -7.21 7.25
N GLN A 69 -8.33 -7.00 6.72
CA GLN A 69 -8.73 -7.51 5.42
C GLN A 69 -7.88 -6.92 4.30
N PHE A 70 -7.63 -5.62 4.35
CA PHE A 70 -6.77 -4.93 3.39
C PHE A 70 -5.36 -5.53 3.41
N LEU A 71 -4.79 -5.71 4.59
CA LEU A 71 -3.43 -6.25 4.73
C LEU A 71 -3.33 -7.66 4.16
N THR A 72 -4.29 -8.52 4.44
CA THR A 72 -4.34 -9.88 3.89
C THR A 72 -4.39 -9.84 2.36
N SER A 73 -5.23 -8.97 1.81
CA SER A 73 -5.39 -8.82 0.36
C SER A 73 -4.12 -8.33 -0.32
N ILE A 74 -3.49 -7.28 0.23
CA ILE A 74 -2.29 -6.70 -0.39
C ILE A 74 -1.09 -7.65 -0.26
N LYS A 75 -0.97 -8.37 0.84
CA LYS A 75 0.10 -9.39 0.99
C LYS A 75 -0.05 -10.49 -0.03
N ALA A 76 -1.25 -10.98 -0.27
CA ALA A 76 -1.51 -12.01 -1.26
C ALA A 76 -1.16 -11.54 -2.68
N ALA A 77 -1.44 -10.27 -2.99
CA ALA A 77 -1.19 -9.69 -4.31
C ALA A 77 0.28 -9.31 -4.52
N SER A 78 0.99 -8.91 -3.46
CA SER A 78 2.37 -8.40 -3.56
C SER A 78 3.42 -9.42 -3.13
N GLY A 79 3.00 -10.47 -2.51
CA GLY A 79 3.89 -11.55 -2.07
C GLY A 79 3.90 -12.67 -3.03
#